data_4b0d2cc9befa627666c2b29aead39d83
#
_entry.id   4b0d2cc9befa627666c2b29aead39d83
#
_cell.length_a   1.000
_cell.length_b   1.000
_cell.length_c   1.000
_cell.angle_alpha   90.00
_cell.angle_beta   90.00
_cell.angle_gamma   90.00
#
_symmetry.space_group_name_H-M   'P 1'
#
loop_
_entity.id
_entity.type
_entity.pdbx_description
1 polymer ?
#
loop_
_entity_poly.entity_id
_entity_poly.type
_entity_poly.pdbx_seq_one_letter_code
_entity_poly.pdbx_strand_id
1 'polypeptide(L)'
;MKNNNEKISIFTKYNKLFFMLLSIIIGLLVGALALVLAGYNPLEAYKLMLEGIFKRPKNVGWTIVNAIPIIFTGLGVAFAFKTGLFNIGAEGQYIVGTMVAFLLGYNLHLPAFIHVPVVIIMGMLAGAAFGALAGFLKAKFGIHEVISTIMLNWIAFYFNNMVANYPKFKAPNSMGTHEVQETAKITLMQNVKGLPKAIDNFFKAP
;
A
#
# COMPACT_ATOMS: atom_id res chain seq x y z
N MET A 1 31.23 -21.63 27.55
CA MET A 1 31.06 -21.15 26.15
C MET A 1 29.66 -20.64 25.80
N LYS A 2 28.57 -21.14 26.41
CA LYS A 2 27.18 -20.72 26.14
C LYS A 2 26.90 -19.23 26.50
N ASN A 3 27.50 -18.74 27.57
CA ASN A 3 27.24 -17.38 28.13
C ASN A 3 27.84 -16.23 27.30
N ASN A 4 28.88 -16.46 26.49
CA ASN A 4 29.45 -15.44 25.63
C ASN A 4 28.65 -15.22 24.35
N ASN A 5 28.01 -16.26 23.80
CA ASN A 5 27.20 -16.17 22.60
C ASN A 5 25.88 -15.41 22.85
N GLU A 6 25.29 -15.55 24.04
CA GLU A 6 24.10 -14.77 24.41
C GLU A 6 24.40 -13.29 24.60
N LYS A 7 25.52 -12.94 25.25
CA LYS A 7 25.94 -11.53 25.43
C LYS A 7 26.24 -10.86 24.08
N ILE A 8 26.90 -11.56 23.16
CA ILE A 8 27.17 -11.06 21.80
C ILE A 8 25.86 -10.89 21.03
N SER A 9 24.93 -11.80 21.13
CA SER A 9 23.59 -11.70 20.49
C SER A 9 22.78 -10.51 21.00
N ILE A 10 22.77 -10.27 22.30
CA ILE A 10 22.09 -9.15 22.92
C ILE A 10 22.73 -7.83 22.50
N PHE A 11 24.06 -7.73 22.56
CA PHE A 11 24.81 -6.54 22.17
C PHE A 11 24.58 -6.17 20.70
N THR A 12 24.57 -7.16 19.80
CA THR A 12 24.28 -6.97 18.37
C THR A 12 22.85 -6.51 18.12
N LYS A 13 21.89 -6.98 18.91
CA LYS A 13 20.47 -6.57 18.84
C LYS A 13 20.28 -5.12 19.28
N TYR A 14 20.91 -4.69 20.37
CA TYR A 14 20.85 -3.30 20.85
C TYR A 14 21.54 -2.34 19.87
N ASN A 15 22.66 -2.72 19.28
CA ASN A 15 23.32 -1.91 18.27
C ASN A 15 22.44 -1.70 17.03
N LYS A 16 21.74 -2.74 16.54
CA LYS A 16 20.80 -2.60 15.41
C LYS A 16 19.66 -1.63 15.73
N LEU A 17 19.06 -1.74 16.89
CA LEU A 17 17.99 -0.83 17.34
C LEU A 17 18.50 0.60 17.47
N PHE A 18 19.69 0.80 18.04
CA PHE A 18 20.30 2.10 18.19
C PHE A 18 20.55 2.77 16.84
N PHE A 19 21.16 2.07 15.88
CA PHE A 19 21.40 2.62 14.54
C PHE A 19 20.09 2.90 13.80
N MET A 20 19.06 2.08 13.98
CA MET A 20 17.75 2.32 13.38
C MET A 20 17.09 3.59 13.95
N LEU A 21 17.09 3.78 15.26
CA LEU A 21 16.56 4.99 15.89
C LEU A 21 17.39 6.23 15.51
N LEU A 22 18.71 6.10 15.48
CA LEU A 22 19.61 7.18 15.05
C LEU A 22 19.32 7.60 13.59
N SER A 23 19.09 6.64 12.71
CA SER A 23 18.75 6.93 11.30
C SER A 23 17.42 7.67 11.18
N ILE A 24 16.42 7.33 12.00
CA ILE A 24 15.12 8.04 12.04
C ILE A 24 15.33 9.48 12.49
N ILE A 25 16.11 9.69 13.57
CA ILE A 25 16.40 11.04 14.10
C ILE A 25 17.14 11.88 13.05
N ILE A 26 18.16 11.31 12.40
CA ILE A 26 18.88 12.00 11.34
C ILE A 26 17.95 12.36 10.19
N GLY A 27 17.08 11.44 9.76
CA GLY A 27 16.10 11.70 8.73
C GLY A 27 15.14 12.86 9.08
N LEU A 28 14.67 12.91 10.33
CA LEU A 28 13.84 14.02 10.81
C LEU A 28 14.62 15.34 10.86
N LEU A 29 15.89 15.33 11.26
CA LEU A 29 16.73 16.54 11.27
C LEU A 29 16.99 17.07 9.85
N VAL A 30 17.29 16.19 8.90
CA VAL A 30 17.43 16.56 7.48
C VAL A 30 16.13 17.12 6.92
N GLY A 31 14.99 16.49 7.24
CA GLY A 31 13.68 17.00 6.88
C GLY A 31 13.37 18.37 7.50
N ALA A 32 13.74 18.56 8.78
CA ALA A 32 13.63 19.86 9.45
C ALA A 32 14.48 20.93 8.78
N LEU A 33 15.72 20.60 8.40
CA LEU A 33 16.58 21.51 7.66
C LEU A 33 15.96 21.92 6.31
N ALA A 34 15.43 20.97 5.57
CA ALA A 34 14.74 21.23 4.30
C ALA A 34 13.53 22.16 4.49
N LEU A 35 12.73 21.97 5.55
CA LEU A 35 11.59 22.84 5.88
C LEU A 35 12.06 24.27 6.20
N VAL A 36 13.12 24.42 6.99
CA VAL A 36 13.70 25.75 7.29
C VAL A 36 14.16 26.44 6.01
N LEU A 37 14.87 25.73 5.13
CA LEU A 37 15.33 26.28 3.85
C LEU A 37 14.17 26.68 2.93
N ALA A 38 13.02 26.00 3.05
CA ALA A 38 11.80 26.33 2.34
C ALA A 38 10.97 27.45 3.03
N GLY A 39 11.43 27.99 4.16
CA GLY A 39 10.74 29.08 4.88
C GLY A 39 9.64 28.62 5.85
N TYR A 40 9.56 27.32 6.16
CA TYR A 40 8.56 26.77 7.09
C TYR A 40 9.16 26.47 8.47
N ASN A 41 8.31 26.52 9.50
CA ASN A 41 8.70 26.11 10.86
C ASN A 41 8.61 24.56 11.00
N PRO A 42 9.72 23.86 11.21
CA PRO A 42 9.72 22.39 11.30
C PRO A 42 8.90 21.86 12.47
N LEU A 43 8.94 22.53 13.62
CA LEU A 43 8.20 22.11 14.81
C LEU A 43 6.69 22.18 14.59
N GLU A 44 6.23 23.25 13.94
CA GLU A 44 4.82 23.40 13.58
C GLU A 44 4.39 22.37 12.55
N ALA A 45 5.22 22.13 11.52
CA ALA A 45 4.95 21.12 10.50
C ALA A 45 4.83 19.72 11.10
N TYR A 46 5.76 19.30 11.97
CA TYR A 46 5.71 18.01 12.64
C TYR A 46 4.52 17.90 13.61
N LYS A 47 4.20 18.99 14.32
CA LYS A 47 3.00 19.03 15.17
C LYS A 47 1.73 18.83 14.34
N LEU A 48 1.59 19.53 13.23
CA LEU A 48 0.45 19.38 12.32
C LEU A 48 0.34 17.98 11.73
N MET A 49 1.47 17.33 11.41
CA MET A 49 1.48 15.93 10.98
C MET A 49 0.92 14.99 12.06
N LEU A 50 1.37 15.12 13.29
CA LEU A 50 0.88 14.30 14.41
C LEU A 50 -0.59 14.59 14.72
N GLU A 51 -0.98 15.86 14.75
CA GLU A 51 -2.38 16.23 14.90
C GLU A 51 -3.25 15.69 13.76
N GLY A 52 -2.75 15.71 12.52
CA GLY A 52 -3.42 15.16 11.35
C GLY A 52 -3.78 13.69 11.52
N ILE A 53 -2.90 12.90 12.18
CA ILE A 53 -3.13 11.48 12.44
C ILE A 53 -4.05 11.26 13.65
N PHE A 54 -3.76 11.91 14.78
CA PHE A 54 -4.34 11.52 16.08
C PHE A 54 -5.49 12.41 16.56
N LYS A 55 -5.70 13.59 15.97
CA LYS A 55 -6.69 14.58 16.44
C LYS A 55 -8.14 14.08 16.37
N ARG A 56 -8.45 13.22 15.40
CA ARG A 56 -9.80 12.67 15.20
C ARG A 56 -9.74 11.15 15.01
N PRO A 57 -10.65 10.36 15.62
CA PRO A 57 -10.71 8.92 15.40
C PRO A 57 -10.80 8.53 13.91
N LYS A 58 -11.52 9.32 13.12
CA LYS A 58 -11.61 9.18 11.65
C LYS A 58 -10.23 9.19 10.98
N ASN A 59 -9.32 10.07 11.40
CA ASN A 59 -7.99 10.18 10.80
C ASN A 59 -7.13 8.95 11.10
N VAL A 60 -7.28 8.38 12.29
CA VAL A 60 -6.64 7.10 12.65
C VAL A 60 -7.16 5.97 11.74
N GLY A 61 -8.48 5.92 11.53
CA GLY A 61 -9.09 4.98 10.58
C GLY A 61 -8.51 5.10 9.17
N TRP A 62 -8.43 6.31 8.64
CA TRP A 62 -7.81 6.59 7.35
C TRP A 62 -6.33 6.18 7.29
N THR A 63 -5.59 6.43 8.34
CA THR A 63 -4.18 6.04 8.44
C THR A 63 -4.03 4.51 8.36
N ILE A 64 -4.89 3.76 9.05
CA ILE A 64 -4.91 2.30 9.00
C ILE A 64 -5.27 1.81 7.60
N VAL A 65 -6.34 2.34 7.00
CA VAL A 65 -6.78 1.95 5.65
C VAL A 65 -5.67 2.21 4.62
N ASN A 66 -5.02 3.37 4.67
CA ASN A 66 -3.90 3.68 3.76
C ASN A 66 -2.63 2.87 4.03
N ALA A 67 -2.45 2.35 5.25
CA ALA A 67 -1.32 1.48 5.58
C ALA A 67 -1.50 0.04 5.06
N ILE A 68 -2.74 -0.44 4.88
CA ILE A 68 -3.04 -1.81 4.45
C ILE A 68 -2.30 -2.19 3.15
N PRO A 69 -2.37 -1.42 2.05
CA PRO A 69 -1.64 -1.75 0.82
C PRO A 69 -0.14 -1.86 1.03
N ILE A 70 0.44 -0.96 1.83
CA ILE A 70 1.88 -0.93 2.13
C ILE A 70 2.29 -2.18 2.93
N ILE A 71 1.47 -2.59 3.91
CA ILE A 71 1.71 -3.80 4.71
C ILE A 71 1.69 -5.04 3.80
N PHE A 72 0.67 -5.20 2.96
CA PHE A 72 0.56 -6.37 2.08
C PHE A 72 1.67 -6.42 1.03
N THR A 73 2.00 -5.30 0.39
CA THR A 73 3.11 -5.24 -0.57
C THR A 73 4.45 -5.52 0.12
N GLY A 74 4.66 -4.98 1.33
CA GLY A 74 5.85 -5.24 2.13
C GLY A 74 5.99 -6.72 2.53
N LEU A 75 4.90 -7.38 2.92
CA LEU A 75 4.88 -8.83 3.19
C LEU A 75 5.20 -9.65 1.93
N GLY A 76 4.64 -9.28 0.78
CA GLY A 76 4.93 -9.92 -0.50
C GLY A 76 6.40 -9.81 -0.89
N VAL A 77 7.01 -8.65 -0.73
CA VAL A 77 8.45 -8.41 -0.95
C VAL A 77 9.30 -9.22 0.03
N ALA A 78 8.94 -9.22 1.32
CA ALA A 78 9.66 -9.99 2.34
C ALA A 78 9.61 -11.51 2.08
N PHE A 79 8.47 -12.01 1.58
CA PHE A 79 8.33 -13.41 1.17
C PHE A 79 9.23 -13.73 -0.04
N ALA A 80 9.22 -12.87 -1.06
CA ALA A 80 10.08 -13.03 -2.23
C ALA A 80 11.56 -13.06 -1.86
N PHE A 81 12.02 -12.19 -0.96
CA PHE A 81 13.41 -12.20 -0.48
C PHE A 81 13.78 -13.48 0.24
N LYS A 82 12.87 -14.07 1.04
CA LYS A 82 13.11 -15.35 1.70
C LYS A 82 13.23 -16.51 0.71
N THR A 83 12.60 -16.42 -0.45
CA THR A 83 12.70 -17.45 -1.52
C THR A 83 13.89 -17.21 -2.47
N GLY A 84 14.74 -16.21 -2.20
CA GLY A 84 15.89 -15.88 -3.03
C GLY A 84 15.56 -15.09 -4.29
N LEU A 85 14.34 -14.55 -4.39
CA LEU A 85 13.92 -13.69 -5.49
C LEU A 85 13.94 -12.22 -5.06
N PHE A 86 14.67 -11.40 -5.78
CA PHE A 86 14.71 -9.96 -5.53
C PHE A 86 13.57 -9.27 -6.31
N ASN A 87 12.38 -9.23 -5.69
CA ASN A 87 11.18 -8.69 -6.33
C ASN A 87 10.96 -7.21 -5.97
N ILE A 88 11.33 -6.31 -6.87
CA ILE A 88 11.01 -4.88 -6.79
C ILE A 88 9.64 -4.58 -7.45
N GLY A 89 9.01 -5.58 -8.08
CA GLY A 89 7.77 -5.47 -8.85
C GLY A 89 6.47 -5.41 -8.04
N ALA A 90 6.54 -5.30 -6.72
CA ALA A 90 5.37 -5.30 -5.85
C ALA A 90 4.40 -4.13 -6.16
N GLU A 91 4.93 -2.98 -6.56
CA GLU A 91 4.14 -1.82 -6.99
C GLU A 91 3.31 -2.15 -8.24
N GLY A 92 3.92 -2.71 -9.28
CA GLY A 92 3.21 -3.10 -10.51
C GLY A 92 2.17 -4.20 -10.27
N GLN A 93 2.47 -5.17 -9.40
CA GLN A 93 1.52 -6.20 -9.00
C GLN A 93 0.30 -5.59 -8.31
N TYR A 94 0.52 -4.64 -7.41
CA TYR A 94 -0.55 -3.90 -6.74
C TYR A 94 -1.38 -3.08 -7.74
N ILE A 95 -0.73 -2.33 -8.64
CA ILE A 95 -1.41 -1.53 -9.68
C ILE A 95 -2.29 -2.42 -10.56
N VAL A 96 -1.77 -3.54 -11.07
CA VAL A 96 -2.55 -4.46 -11.92
C VAL A 96 -3.70 -5.10 -11.14
N GLY A 97 -3.45 -5.52 -9.90
CA GLY A 97 -4.48 -6.08 -9.03
C GLY A 97 -5.63 -5.10 -8.77
N THR A 98 -5.31 -3.85 -8.41
CA THR A 98 -6.32 -2.81 -8.17
C THR A 98 -7.04 -2.37 -9.45
N MET A 99 -6.34 -2.31 -10.57
CA MET A 99 -6.95 -2.01 -11.88
C MET A 99 -7.99 -3.08 -12.28
N VAL A 100 -7.66 -4.36 -12.14
CA VAL A 100 -8.62 -5.45 -12.42
C VAL A 100 -9.79 -5.41 -11.44
N ALA A 101 -9.52 -5.19 -10.16
CA ALA A 101 -10.56 -5.02 -9.15
C ALA A 101 -11.51 -3.86 -9.50
N PHE A 102 -10.97 -2.71 -9.92
CA PHE A 102 -11.75 -1.57 -10.39
C PHE A 102 -12.59 -1.93 -11.63
N LEU A 103 -12.01 -2.54 -12.64
CA LEU A 103 -12.72 -2.89 -13.88
C LEU A 103 -13.88 -3.84 -13.62
N LEU A 104 -13.72 -4.83 -12.75
CA LEU A 104 -14.78 -5.75 -12.36
C LEU A 104 -15.82 -5.07 -11.47
N GLY A 105 -15.38 -4.30 -10.48
CA GLY A 105 -16.26 -3.56 -9.60
C GLY A 105 -17.09 -2.48 -10.29
N TYR A 106 -16.63 -1.96 -11.43
CA TYR A 106 -17.34 -0.98 -12.24
C TYR A 106 -18.29 -1.63 -13.25
N ASN A 107 -17.88 -2.70 -13.95
CA ASN A 107 -18.63 -3.26 -15.07
C ASN A 107 -19.60 -4.38 -14.67
N LEU A 108 -19.32 -5.12 -13.59
CA LEU A 108 -20.19 -6.23 -13.17
C LEU A 108 -21.35 -5.74 -12.32
N HIS A 109 -22.53 -6.32 -12.56
CA HIS A 109 -23.74 -6.06 -11.80
C HIS A 109 -24.14 -7.35 -11.07
N LEU A 110 -23.49 -7.62 -9.94
CA LEU A 110 -23.71 -8.82 -9.14
C LEU A 110 -24.27 -8.45 -7.75
N PRO A 111 -24.97 -9.36 -7.07
CA PRO A 111 -25.31 -9.17 -5.66
C PRO A 111 -24.04 -9.00 -4.81
N ALA A 112 -24.07 -8.14 -3.79
CA ALA A 112 -22.88 -7.75 -3.00
C ALA A 112 -22.13 -8.96 -2.41
N PHE A 113 -22.82 -9.98 -1.96
CA PHE A 113 -22.20 -11.18 -1.37
C PHE A 113 -21.37 -12.02 -2.37
N ILE A 114 -21.61 -11.87 -3.69
CA ILE A 114 -20.80 -12.48 -4.76
C ILE A 114 -19.83 -11.45 -5.32
N HIS A 115 -20.25 -10.19 -5.49
CA HIS A 115 -19.48 -9.14 -6.15
C HIS A 115 -18.18 -8.86 -5.42
N VAL A 116 -18.24 -8.65 -4.10
CA VAL A 116 -17.05 -8.38 -3.29
C VAL A 116 -16.02 -9.52 -3.32
N PRO A 117 -16.39 -10.81 -3.06
CA PRO A 117 -15.45 -11.91 -3.20
C PRO A 117 -14.84 -12.04 -4.60
N VAL A 118 -15.63 -11.87 -5.66
CA VAL A 118 -15.15 -11.93 -7.04
C VAL A 118 -14.12 -10.86 -7.32
N VAL A 119 -14.40 -9.62 -6.96
CA VAL A 119 -13.47 -8.49 -7.13
C VAL A 119 -12.15 -8.72 -6.39
N ILE A 120 -12.22 -9.19 -5.14
CA ILE A 120 -11.03 -9.48 -4.33
C ILE A 120 -10.21 -10.62 -4.96
N ILE A 121 -10.84 -11.77 -5.25
CA ILE A 121 -10.14 -12.95 -5.78
C ILE A 121 -9.51 -12.63 -7.13
N MET A 122 -10.24 -11.99 -8.02
CA MET A 122 -9.73 -11.66 -9.36
C MET A 122 -8.63 -10.60 -9.31
N GLY A 123 -8.72 -9.62 -8.42
CA GLY A 123 -7.64 -8.67 -8.16
C GLY A 123 -6.37 -9.35 -7.65
N MET A 124 -6.50 -10.29 -6.71
CA MET A 124 -5.38 -11.09 -6.21
C MET A 124 -4.77 -11.96 -7.31
N LEU A 125 -5.59 -12.64 -8.12
CA LEU A 125 -5.12 -13.46 -9.23
C LEU A 125 -4.41 -12.62 -10.30
N ALA A 126 -4.90 -11.43 -10.62
CA ALA A 126 -4.27 -10.52 -11.58
C ALA A 126 -2.89 -10.06 -11.08
N GLY A 127 -2.79 -9.64 -9.81
CA GLY A 127 -1.51 -9.30 -9.20
C GLY A 127 -0.53 -10.48 -9.15
N ALA A 128 -1.01 -11.67 -8.81
CA ALA A 128 -0.22 -12.90 -8.79
C ALA A 128 0.27 -13.30 -10.19
N ALA A 129 -0.59 -13.24 -11.21
CA ALA A 129 -0.23 -13.53 -12.59
C ALA A 129 0.82 -12.54 -13.11
N PHE A 130 0.69 -11.27 -12.75
CA PHE A 130 1.67 -10.25 -13.13
C PHE A 130 3.03 -10.47 -12.43
N GLY A 131 3.03 -10.88 -11.17
CA GLY A 131 4.25 -11.29 -10.47
C GLY A 131 4.87 -12.56 -11.04
N ALA A 132 4.04 -13.55 -11.41
CA ALA A 132 4.49 -14.79 -12.04
C ALA A 132 5.19 -14.54 -13.39
N LEU A 133 4.82 -13.48 -14.12
CA LEU A 133 5.48 -13.08 -15.37
C LEU A 133 6.96 -12.77 -15.13
N ALA A 134 7.31 -12.03 -14.08
CA ALA A 134 8.71 -11.75 -13.75
C ALA A 134 9.49 -13.03 -13.42
N GLY A 135 8.88 -13.94 -12.63
CA GLY A 135 9.46 -15.24 -12.31
C GLY A 135 9.66 -16.13 -13.55
N PHE A 136 8.70 -16.13 -14.46
CA PHE A 136 8.79 -16.84 -15.72
C PHE A 136 9.92 -16.32 -16.62
N LEU A 137 10.07 -15.00 -16.74
CA LEU A 137 11.15 -14.37 -17.51
C LEU A 137 12.52 -14.77 -16.95
N LYS A 138 12.68 -14.82 -15.63
CA LYS A 138 13.90 -15.30 -14.99
C LYS A 138 14.15 -16.78 -15.27
N ALA A 139 13.13 -17.62 -15.03
CA ALA A 139 13.30 -19.07 -15.13
C ALA A 139 13.56 -19.57 -16.55
N LYS A 140 12.88 -18.97 -17.55
CA LYS A 140 12.97 -19.44 -18.94
C LYS A 140 14.07 -18.75 -19.75
N PHE A 141 14.29 -17.46 -19.50
CA PHE A 141 15.20 -16.65 -20.34
C PHE A 141 16.43 -16.17 -19.56
N GLY A 142 16.55 -16.45 -18.28
CA GLY A 142 17.66 -16.01 -17.44
C GLY A 142 17.72 -14.49 -17.23
N ILE A 143 16.63 -13.76 -17.49
CA ILE A 143 16.57 -12.33 -17.34
C ILE A 143 16.67 -11.96 -15.86
N HIS A 144 17.51 -10.98 -15.53
CA HIS A 144 17.70 -10.55 -14.16
C HIS A 144 16.37 -9.97 -13.60
N GLU A 145 15.90 -10.50 -12.48
CA GLU A 145 14.61 -10.17 -11.89
C GLU A 145 14.44 -8.70 -11.55
N VAL A 146 15.50 -8.01 -11.15
CA VAL A 146 15.47 -6.57 -10.85
C VAL A 146 15.08 -5.77 -12.08
N ILE A 147 15.68 -6.07 -13.24
CA ILE A 147 15.41 -5.34 -14.48
C ILE A 147 13.98 -5.61 -14.94
N SER A 148 13.58 -6.88 -14.98
CA SER A 148 12.22 -7.25 -15.42
C SER A 148 11.14 -6.68 -14.52
N THR A 149 11.33 -6.68 -13.20
CA THR A 149 10.33 -6.15 -12.27
C THR A 149 10.22 -4.63 -12.32
N ILE A 150 11.33 -3.89 -12.50
CA ILE A 150 11.29 -2.43 -12.71
C ILE A 150 10.55 -2.10 -14.01
N MET A 151 10.86 -2.80 -15.11
CA MET A 151 10.17 -2.58 -16.38
C MET A 151 8.67 -2.88 -16.30
N LEU A 152 8.31 -3.98 -15.63
CA LEU A 152 6.91 -4.34 -15.40
C LEU A 152 6.18 -3.28 -14.56
N ASN A 153 6.80 -2.66 -13.54
CA ASN A 153 6.19 -1.56 -12.80
C ASN A 153 5.80 -0.40 -13.72
N TRP A 154 6.71 0.02 -14.61
CA TRP A 154 6.42 1.10 -15.55
C TRP A 154 5.33 0.72 -16.57
N ILE A 155 5.34 -0.51 -17.06
CA ILE A 155 4.27 -1.03 -17.94
C ILE A 155 2.92 -0.98 -17.21
N ALA A 156 2.86 -1.48 -15.97
CA ALA A 156 1.64 -1.45 -15.15
C ALA A 156 1.15 -0.01 -14.92
N PHE A 157 2.06 0.90 -14.59
CA PHE A 157 1.75 2.30 -14.33
C PHE A 157 1.16 2.99 -15.57
N TYR A 158 1.82 2.90 -16.73
CA TYR A 158 1.32 3.54 -17.94
C TYR A 158 0.05 2.89 -18.46
N PHE A 159 -0.07 1.55 -18.36
CA PHE A 159 -1.28 0.85 -18.74
C PHE A 159 -2.47 1.23 -17.84
N ASN A 160 -2.26 1.31 -16.53
CA ASN A 160 -3.28 1.79 -15.61
C ASN A 160 -3.71 3.23 -15.91
N ASN A 161 -2.76 4.12 -16.20
CA ASN A 161 -3.07 5.51 -16.59
C ASN A 161 -3.87 5.56 -17.90
N MET A 162 -3.56 4.71 -18.88
CA MET A 162 -4.32 4.59 -20.12
C MET A 162 -5.77 4.16 -19.84
N VAL A 163 -5.96 3.15 -19.00
CA VAL A 163 -7.29 2.66 -18.60
C VAL A 163 -8.05 3.73 -17.82
N ALA A 164 -7.42 4.36 -16.84
CA ALA A 164 -8.05 5.38 -16.01
C ALA A 164 -8.50 6.61 -16.79
N ASN A 165 -7.76 6.99 -17.84
CA ASN A 165 -8.10 8.11 -18.71
C ASN A 165 -9.04 7.74 -19.87
N TYR A 166 -9.40 6.46 -20.01
CA TYR A 166 -10.36 6.06 -21.03
C TYR A 166 -11.73 6.72 -20.80
N PRO A 167 -12.40 7.30 -21.82
CA PRO A 167 -13.62 8.10 -21.64
C PRO A 167 -14.72 7.43 -20.82
N LYS A 168 -14.83 6.10 -20.90
CA LYS A 168 -15.83 5.32 -20.15
C LYS A 168 -15.55 5.30 -18.65
N PHE A 169 -14.29 5.39 -18.23
CA PHE A 169 -13.90 5.20 -16.83
C PHE A 169 -13.54 6.51 -16.13
N LYS A 170 -13.18 7.55 -16.89
CA LYS A 170 -12.79 8.85 -16.36
C LYS A 170 -14.00 9.59 -15.79
N ALA A 171 -13.92 10.00 -14.53
CA ALA A 171 -14.96 10.82 -13.93
C ALA A 171 -14.92 12.27 -14.49
N PRO A 172 -16.08 12.86 -14.81
CA PRO A 172 -16.14 14.23 -15.31
C PRO A 172 -15.65 15.21 -14.22
N ASN A 173 -14.84 16.19 -14.62
CA ASN A 173 -14.27 17.21 -13.74
C ASN A 173 -13.40 16.67 -12.58
N SER A 174 -12.83 15.48 -12.72
CA SER A 174 -11.95 14.84 -11.75
C SER A 174 -10.68 14.31 -12.40
N MET A 175 -9.60 14.20 -11.63
CA MET A 175 -8.39 13.47 -12.04
C MET A 175 -8.51 11.96 -11.85
N GLY A 176 -9.61 11.49 -11.25
CA GLY A 176 -9.86 10.08 -10.95
C GLY A 176 -10.84 9.41 -11.90
N THR A 177 -11.08 8.13 -11.65
CA THR A 177 -12.09 7.33 -12.33
C THR A 177 -13.46 7.48 -11.67
N HIS A 178 -14.52 7.00 -12.34
CA HIS A 178 -15.82 6.80 -11.71
C HIS A 178 -15.70 5.86 -10.50
N GLU A 179 -16.64 5.97 -9.58
CA GLU A 179 -16.75 5.04 -8.47
C GLU A 179 -17.20 3.65 -8.96
N VAL A 180 -16.78 2.62 -8.24
CA VAL A 180 -17.26 1.25 -8.45
C VAL A 180 -18.74 1.14 -8.04
N GLN A 181 -19.41 0.07 -8.49
CA GLN A 181 -20.79 -0.22 -8.09
C GLN A 181 -20.92 -0.31 -6.56
N GLU A 182 -22.08 0.15 -6.02
CA GLU A 182 -22.33 0.06 -4.57
C GLU A 182 -22.20 -1.38 -4.03
N THR A 183 -22.55 -2.37 -4.86
CA THR A 183 -22.42 -3.80 -4.53
C THR A 183 -20.97 -4.30 -4.49
N ALA A 184 -20.02 -3.56 -5.04
CA ALA A 184 -18.59 -3.87 -5.00
C ALA A 184 -17.85 -3.15 -3.85
N LYS A 185 -18.51 -2.20 -3.18
CA LYS A 185 -17.90 -1.45 -2.06
C LYS A 185 -17.90 -2.30 -0.80
N ILE A 186 -16.76 -2.35 -0.13
CA ILE A 186 -16.62 -2.95 1.19
C ILE A 186 -16.95 -1.86 2.21
N THR A 187 -18.22 -1.80 2.62
CA THR A 187 -18.66 -0.86 3.64
C THR A 187 -18.68 -1.56 5.01
N LEU A 188 -17.65 -1.31 5.80
CA LEU A 188 -17.60 -1.79 7.18
C LEU A 188 -18.57 -0.95 8.02
N MET A 189 -19.66 -1.58 8.49
CA MET A 189 -20.59 -1.04 9.51
C MET A 189 -21.31 0.29 9.19
N GLN A 190 -21.39 0.73 7.94
CA GLN A 190 -22.11 1.96 7.57
C GLN A 190 -23.61 1.96 7.97
N ASN A 191 -24.23 0.80 8.11
CA ASN A 191 -25.66 0.65 8.36
C ASN A 191 -26.01 0.09 9.76
N VAL A 192 -25.05 -0.03 10.67
CA VAL A 192 -25.33 -0.50 12.03
C VAL A 192 -25.87 0.65 12.86
N LYS A 193 -27.20 0.66 13.10
CA LYS A 193 -27.86 1.62 13.99
C LYS A 193 -27.47 1.32 15.44
N GLY A 194 -27.08 2.35 16.21
CA GLY A 194 -26.84 2.25 17.64
C GLY A 194 -25.41 2.14 18.11
N LEU A 195 -24.41 2.29 17.22
CA LEU A 195 -23.00 2.39 17.64
C LEU A 195 -22.73 3.67 18.42
N PRO A 196 -21.91 3.61 19.49
CA PRO A 196 -21.41 4.82 20.17
C PRO A 196 -20.78 5.78 19.13
N LYS A 197 -21.04 7.09 19.27
CA LYS A 197 -20.57 8.12 18.32
C LYS A 197 -19.08 8.04 17.99
N ALA A 198 -18.25 7.63 18.94
CA ALA A 198 -16.81 7.47 18.73
C ALA A 198 -16.49 6.32 17.76
N ILE A 199 -17.18 5.18 17.89
CA ILE A 199 -17.02 3.99 17.05
C ILE A 199 -17.65 4.25 15.68
N ASP A 200 -18.83 4.88 15.63
CA ASP A 200 -19.50 5.29 14.41
C ASP A 200 -18.62 6.23 13.55
N ASN A 201 -17.96 7.20 14.20
CA ASN A 201 -17.03 8.11 13.52
C ASN A 201 -15.74 7.43 13.05
N PHE A 202 -15.31 6.34 13.69
CA PHE A 202 -14.16 5.56 13.27
C PHE A 202 -14.46 4.70 12.03
N PHE A 203 -15.62 4.02 12.03
CA PHE A 203 -16.02 3.12 10.94
C PHE A 203 -16.70 3.82 9.75
N LYS A 204 -17.20 5.05 9.92
CA LYS A 204 -17.64 5.92 8.81
C LYS A 204 -16.51 6.75 8.20
N ALA A 205 -15.29 6.57 8.65
CA ALA A 205 -14.13 6.89 7.83
C ALA A 205 -14.23 6.02 6.57
N PRO A 206 -13.91 6.51 5.41
CA PRO A 206 -14.34 6.09 4.09
C PRO A 206 -14.50 4.63 3.93
#